data_7ee8fffb0d7f423d0bbef619c32f1cd6
#
_entry.id   7ee8fffb0d7f423d0bbef619c32f1cd6
#
_cell.length_a   1.000
_cell.length_b   1.000
_cell.length_c   1.000
_cell.angle_alpha   90.00
_cell.angle_beta   90.00
_cell.angle_gamma   90.00
#
_symmetry.space_group_name_H-M   'P 1'
#
loop_
_entity.id
_entity.type
_entity.pdbx_description
1 polymer ?
#
loop_
_entity_poly.entity_id
_entity_poly.type
_entity_poly.pdbx_seq_one_letter_code
_entity_poly.pdbx_strand_id
1 'polypeptide(L)'
;MPTARLCPLADVAALIPADCWMAERLAEDPTALADETVLWITGDVQWPELHLDAPLASGSPQRRWWHSLQTGADHTPIPRSLFLILVDGHLKIDGALTCDNTDGATHLIVTGNAQAHNAVIGGQLVHVQGALRVQDLLWGHYNHGELRVHGGLQARVALFTDEYHLHIAGPEQVEFLLDEVRPVPHLAEFSCEVLGAVFAPECHNGADAGENGLAAML
;
A
#
# COMPACT_ATOMS: atom_id res chain seq x y z
N MET A 1 -16.55 -6.07 -16.54
CA MET A 1 -15.64 -4.91 -16.64
C MET A 1 -15.77 -4.13 -15.35
N PRO A 2 -14.69 -3.59 -14.77
CA PRO A 2 -14.78 -2.77 -13.58
C PRO A 2 -15.56 -1.49 -13.87
N THR A 3 -16.26 -0.99 -12.86
CA THR A 3 -16.87 0.34 -12.86
C THR A 3 -16.24 1.19 -11.77
N ALA A 4 -16.27 2.51 -11.92
CA ALA A 4 -15.73 3.39 -10.91
C ALA A 4 -16.53 4.68 -10.79
N ARG A 5 -16.58 5.22 -9.59
CA ARG A 5 -17.16 6.54 -9.31
C ARG A 5 -16.39 7.28 -8.23
N LEU A 6 -16.41 8.59 -8.28
CA LEU A 6 -16.04 9.44 -7.16
C LEU A 6 -17.28 9.66 -6.28
N CYS A 7 -17.14 9.45 -4.99
CA CYS A 7 -18.22 9.61 -4.04
C CYS A 7 -17.67 10.03 -2.66
N PRO A 8 -18.53 10.58 -1.78
CA PRO A 8 -18.17 10.78 -0.39
C PRO A 8 -17.93 9.44 0.33
N LEU A 9 -17.10 9.44 1.36
CA LEU A 9 -16.84 8.25 2.18
C LEU A 9 -18.13 7.69 2.81
N ALA A 10 -19.07 8.56 3.16
CA ALA A 10 -20.38 8.16 3.69
C ALA A 10 -21.12 7.15 2.80
N ASP A 11 -20.97 7.24 1.47
CA ASP A 11 -21.62 6.31 0.51
C ASP A 11 -21.05 4.89 0.55
N VAL A 12 -19.84 4.74 1.05
CA VAL A 12 -19.10 3.45 1.10
C VAL A 12 -18.71 3.03 2.51
N ALA A 13 -19.21 3.72 3.53
CA ALA A 13 -18.87 3.45 4.93
C ALA A 13 -19.09 1.99 5.35
N ALA A 14 -20.10 1.32 4.79
CA ALA A 14 -20.37 -0.10 5.05
C ALA A 14 -19.32 -1.06 4.46
N LEU A 15 -18.45 -0.59 3.56
CA LEU A 15 -17.36 -1.37 2.95
C LEU A 15 -16.01 -1.13 3.66
N ILE A 16 -15.96 -0.18 4.59
CA ILE A 16 -14.75 0.09 5.38
C ILE A 16 -14.57 -1.05 6.38
N PRO A 17 -13.40 -1.71 6.40
CA PRO A 17 -13.14 -2.80 7.35
C PRO A 17 -13.25 -2.33 8.80
N ALA A 18 -13.92 -3.13 9.64
CA ALA A 18 -14.22 -2.75 11.02
C ALA A 18 -12.98 -2.63 11.93
N ASP A 19 -11.86 -3.21 11.52
CA ASP A 19 -10.61 -3.27 12.26
C ASP A 19 -9.58 -2.22 11.84
N CYS A 20 -9.99 -1.19 11.11
CA CYS A 20 -9.11 -0.07 10.75
C CYS A 20 -9.53 1.22 11.45
N TRP A 21 -8.59 2.14 11.61
CA TRP A 21 -8.81 3.42 12.30
C TRP A 21 -9.95 4.26 11.70
N MET A 22 -10.21 4.14 10.38
CA MET A 22 -11.33 4.85 9.73
C MET A 22 -12.68 4.38 10.26
N ALA A 23 -12.85 3.06 10.48
CA ALA A 23 -14.08 2.51 11.04
C ALA A 23 -14.27 2.94 12.50
N GLU A 24 -13.21 2.96 13.29
CA GLU A 24 -13.23 3.48 14.66
C GLU A 24 -13.66 4.94 14.68
N ARG A 25 -13.07 5.75 13.80
CA ARG A 25 -13.41 7.18 13.69
C ARG A 25 -14.85 7.41 13.27
N LEU A 26 -15.36 6.63 12.30
CA LEU A 26 -16.76 6.70 11.86
C LEU A 26 -17.74 6.20 12.94
N ALA A 27 -17.33 5.26 13.79
CA ALA A 27 -18.14 4.80 14.91
C ALA A 27 -18.25 5.85 16.03
N GLU A 28 -17.17 6.60 16.28
CA GLU A 28 -17.16 7.71 17.23
C GLU A 28 -17.96 8.91 16.73
N ASP A 29 -17.77 9.29 15.49
CA ASP A 29 -18.44 10.41 14.83
C ASP A 29 -18.70 10.08 13.35
N PRO A 30 -19.93 9.68 12.99
CA PRO A 30 -20.27 9.33 11.60
C PRO A 30 -20.07 10.47 10.59
N THR A 31 -19.91 11.70 11.06
CA THR A 31 -19.72 12.87 10.19
C THR A 31 -18.25 13.25 10.00
N ALA A 32 -17.34 12.73 10.82
CA ALA A 32 -15.93 13.15 10.86
C ALA A 32 -15.18 12.99 9.52
N LEU A 33 -15.52 11.96 8.73
CA LEU A 33 -14.90 11.67 7.44
C LEU A 33 -15.95 11.61 6.30
N ALA A 34 -17.19 12.03 6.57
CA ALA A 34 -18.32 11.76 5.69
C ALA A 34 -18.12 12.36 4.28
N ASP A 35 -17.53 13.53 4.19
CA ASP A 35 -17.33 14.29 2.95
C ASP A 35 -16.01 14.00 2.25
N GLU A 36 -15.16 13.11 2.83
CA GLU A 36 -13.89 12.73 2.22
C GLU A 36 -14.10 12.03 0.88
N THR A 37 -13.29 12.41 -0.10
CA THR A 37 -13.46 11.91 -1.47
C THR A 37 -12.86 10.53 -1.67
N VAL A 38 -13.67 9.59 -2.11
CA VAL A 38 -13.31 8.20 -2.40
C VAL A 38 -13.41 7.92 -3.89
N LEU A 39 -12.38 7.29 -4.45
CA LEU A 39 -12.47 6.59 -5.73
C LEU A 39 -12.93 5.16 -5.44
N TRP A 40 -14.22 4.89 -5.60
CA TRP A 40 -14.78 3.56 -5.45
C TRP A 40 -14.81 2.81 -6.77
N ILE A 41 -14.16 1.65 -6.80
CA ILE A 41 -14.04 0.76 -7.94
C ILE A 41 -14.76 -0.55 -7.61
N THR A 42 -15.69 -0.95 -8.44
CA THR A 42 -16.38 -2.25 -8.30
C THR A 42 -15.86 -3.21 -9.36
N GLY A 43 -15.38 -4.37 -8.91
CA GLY A 43 -14.75 -5.41 -9.73
C GLY A 43 -13.23 -5.29 -9.78
N ASP A 44 -12.62 -6.26 -10.46
CA ASP A 44 -11.17 -6.39 -10.52
C ASP A 44 -10.54 -5.32 -11.39
N VAL A 45 -9.41 -4.78 -10.93
CA VAL A 45 -8.68 -3.75 -11.67
C VAL A 45 -7.20 -4.11 -11.81
N GLN A 46 -6.61 -3.77 -12.95
CA GLN A 46 -5.19 -3.93 -13.22
C GLN A 46 -4.61 -2.61 -13.71
N TRP A 47 -3.50 -2.19 -13.09
CA TRP A 47 -2.75 -1.01 -13.47
C TRP A 47 -1.26 -1.33 -13.66
N PRO A 48 -0.55 -0.61 -14.52
CA PRO A 48 0.89 -0.78 -14.68
C PRO A 48 1.66 -0.38 -13.42
N GLU A 49 1.21 0.66 -12.72
CA GLU A 49 1.80 1.22 -11.49
C GLU A 49 0.73 1.96 -10.69
N LEU A 50 0.96 2.21 -9.40
CA LEU A 50 0.07 3.02 -8.56
C LEU A 50 0.92 3.86 -7.60
N HIS A 51 0.78 5.20 -7.70
CA HIS A 51 1.38 6.17 -6.78
C HIS A 51 0.31 6.76 -5.89
N LEU A 52 0.33 6.44 -4.60
CA LEU A 52 -0.69 6.88 -3.64
C LEU A 52 -0.60 8.36 -3.29
N ASP A 53 0.55 9.01 -3.52
CA ASP A 53 0.70 10.45 -3.28
C ASP A 53 -0.17 11.30 -4.21
N ALA A 54 -0.34 10.85 -5.44
CA ALA A 54 -1.14 11.57 -6.44
C ALA A 54 -1.71 10.62 -7.51
N PRO A 55 -2.61 9.69 -7.15
CA PRO A 55 -3.05 8.62 -8.06
C PRO A 55 -3.77 9.15 -9.30
N LEU A 56 -4.43 10.30 -9.20
CA LEU A 56 -5.11 10.95 -10.33
C LEU A 56 -4.33 12.14 -10.92
N ALA A 57 -3.02 12.21 -10.70
CA ALA A 57 -2.17 13.23 -11.30
C ALA A 57 -2.22 13.23 -12.82
N SER A 58 -1.85 14.36 -13.42
CA SER A 58 -1.77 14.46 -14.88
C SER A 58 -0.82 13.41 -15.45
N GLY A 59 -1.31 12.60 -16.39
CA GLY A 59 -0.52 11.55 -17.03
C GLY A 59 -0.45 10.23 -16.26
N SER A 60 -1.02 10.13 -15.06
CA SER A 60 -1.05 8.84 -14.34
C SER A 60 -1.86 7.78 -15.08
N PRO A 61 -1.52 6.48 -14.94
CA PRO A 61 -2.32 5.39 -15.49
C PRO A 61 -3.76 5.41 -14.99
N GLN A 62 -3.95 5.70 -13.69
CA GLN A 62 -5.26 5.73 -13.03
C GLN A 62 -6.13 6.84 -13.60
N ARG A 63 -5.56 8.02 -13.87
CA ARG A 63 -6.29 9.12 -14.50
C ARG A 63 -6.71 8.77 -15.93
N ARG A 64 -5.83 8.16 -16.73
CA ARG A 64 -6.18 7.70 -18.09
C ARG A 64 -7.27 6.64 -18.04
N TRP A 65 -7.14 5.68 -17.12
CA TRP A 65 -8.15 4.63 -16.91
C TRP A 65 -9.48 5.24 -16.45
N TRP A 66 -9.48 6.16 -15.48
CA TRP A 66 -10.68 6.89 -15.05
C TRP A 66 -11.39 7.57 -16.22
N HIS A 67 -10.66 8.31 -17.04
CA HIS A 67 -11.25 8.96 -18.22
C HIS A 67 -11.82 7.98 -19.22
N SER A 68 -11.24 6.78 -19.38
CA SER A 68 -11.74 5.76 -20.31
C SER A 68 -13.10 5.16 -19.88
N LEU A 69 -13.45 5.26 -18.61
CA LEU A 69 -14.74 4.79 -18.08
C LEU A 69 -15.85 5.82 -18.24
N GLN A 70 -15.51 7.10 -18.43
CA GLN A 70 -16.47 8.17 -18.56
C GLN A 70 -16.98 8.22 -20.01
N THR A 71 -18.24 7.86 -20.21
CA THR A 71 -18.90 7.92 -21.51
C THR A 71 -19.79 9.16 -21.58
N GLY A 72 -19.49 10.10 -22.49
CA GLY A 72 -20.32 11.29 -22.72
C GLY A 72 -19.61 12.61 -22.43
N ALA A 73 -20.37 13.71 -22.52
CA ALA A 73 -19.86 15.08 -22.34
C ALA A 73 -19.67 15.48 -20.87
N ASP A 74 -20.26 14.74 -19.94
CA ASP A 74 -20.22 15.04 -18.50
C ASP A 74 -18.99 14.36 -17.87
N HIS A 75 -17.84 15.03 -18.00
CA HIS A 75 -16.65 14.61 -17.26
C HIS A 75 -16.75 15.07 -15.79
N THR A 76 -16.82 14.11 -14.86
CA THR A 76 -16.70 14.43 -13.45
C THR A 76 -15.34 15.08 -13.19
N PRO A 77 -15.30 16.29 -12.61
CA PRO A 77 -14.02 16.93 -12.29
C PRO A 77 -13.15 16.05 -11.40
N ILE A 78 -11.86 15.98 -11.71
CA ILE A 78 -10.93 15.27 -10.85
C ILE A 78 -10.71 16.11 -9.59
N PRO A 79 -10.88 15.53 -8.39
CA PRO A 79 -10.66 16.24 -7.15
C PRO A 79 -9.18 16.62 -7.00
N ARG A 80 -8.91 17.67 -6.21
CA ARG A 80 -7.53 18.10 -5.91
C ARG A 80 -6.80 17.10 -5.04
N SER A 81 -7.53 16.44 -4.15
CA SER A 81 -7.05 15.39 -3.26
C SER A 81 -8.01 14.21 -3.30
N LEU A 82 -7.48 13.04 -3.17
CA LEU A 82 -8.23 11.80 -3.04
C LEU A 82 -7.87 11.20 -1.68
N PHE A 83 -8.87 11.00 -0.83
CA PHE A 83 -8.65 10.45 0.50
C PHE A 83 -8.43 8.94 0.45
N LEU A 84 -9.24 8.23 -0.35
CA LEU A 84 -9.23 6.77 -0.39
C LEU A 84 -9.44 6.25 -1.82
N ILE A 85 -8.67 5.22 -2.18
CA ILE A 85 -9.02 4.29 -3.26
C ILE A 85 -9.61 3.04 -2.61
N LEU A 86 -10.88 2.75 -2.90
CA LEU A 86 -11.57 1.54 -2.46
C LEU A 86 -11.80 0.63 -3.66
N VAL A 87 -11.12 -0.52 -3.69
CA VAL A 87 -11.30 -1.56 -4.71
C VAL A 87 -12.17 -2.67 -4.14
N ASP A 88 -13.44 -2.70 -4.54
CA ASP A 88 -14.36 -3.79 -4.22
C ASP A 88 -14.19 -4.92 -5.26
N GLY A 89 -13.11 -5.67 -5.10
CA GLY A 89 -12.59 -6.70 -6.00
C GLY A 89 -11.11 -6.94 -5.79
N HIS A 90 -10.44 -7.49 -6.80
CA HIS A 90 -9.01 -7.73 -6.81
C HIS A 90 -8.23 -6.55 -7.42
N LEU A 91 -7.04 -6.27 -6.86
CA LEU A 91 -6.11 -5.27 -7.39
C LEU A 91 -4.84 -5.94 -7.89
N LYS A 92 -4.49 -5.70 -9.15
CA LYS A 92 -3.21 -6.10 -9.71
C LYS A 92 -2.43 -4.88 -10.19
N ILE A 93 -1.19 -4.76 -9.72
CA ILE A 93 -0.23 -3.74 -10.14
C ILE A 93 0.94 -4.47 -10.79
N ASP A 94 1.16 -4.25 -12.10
CA ASP A 94 2.21 -4.98 -12.83
C ASP A 94 3.62 -4.52 -12.42
N GLY A 95 3.77 -3.28 -12.00
CA GLY A 95 5.00 -2.67 -11.51
C GLY A 95 4.95 -2.35 -10.02
N ALA A 96 5.16 -1.08 -9.67
CA ALA A 96 5.29 -0.63 -8.29
C ALA A 96 4.01 0.01 -7.74
N LEU A 97 3.69 -0.34 -6.49
CA LEU A 97 2.85 0.43 -5.58
C LEU A 97 3.77 1.32 -4.75
N THR A 98 3.63 2.62 -4.84
CA THR A 98 4.51 3.54 -4.11
C THR A 98 3.74 4.62 -3.35
N CYS A 99 4.34 5.03 -2.25
CA CYS A 99 4.00 6.23 -1.52
C CYS A 99 5.24 6.81 -0.86
N ASP A 100 5.66 7.98 -1.32
CA ASP A 100 6.83 8.70 -0.80
C ASP A 100 6.45 9.71 0.29
N ASN A 101 5.17 10.09 0.35
CA ASN A 101 4.66 11.02 1.35
C ASN A 101 4.44 10.31 2.68
N THR A 102 4.93 10.91 3.74
CA THR A 102 4.70 10.41 5.10
C THR A 102 3.33 10.83 5.64
N ASP A 103 2.82 11.99 5.23
CA ASP A 103 1.53 12.52 5.68
C ASP A 103 0.67 12.97 4.48
N GLY A 104 -0.63 12.62 4.49
CA GLY A 104 -1.62 13.17 3.58
C GLY A 104 -1.71 12.52 2.19
N ALA A 105 -1.11 11.36 1.97
CA ALA A 105 -1.34 10.59 0.75
C ALA A 105 -2.65 9.79 0.80
N THR A 106 -3.04 9.26 -0.35
CA THR A 106 -4.27 8.50 -0.52
C THR A 106 -4.18 7.14 0.15
N HIS A 107 -5.18 6.79 0.97
CA HIS A 107 -5.31 5.45 1.55
C HIS A 107 -5.76 4.42 0.49
N LEU A 108 -5.50 3.15 0.75
CA LEU A 108 -5.89 2.05 -0.13
C LEU A 108 -6.61 0.94 0.64
N ILE A 109 -7.82 0.59 0.23
CA ILE A 109 -8.56 -0.57 0.73
C ILE A 109 -8.90 -1.48 -0.46
N VAL A 110 -8.58 -2.77 -0.34
CA VAL A 110 -8.89 -3.81 -1.32
C VAL A 110 -9.68 -4.92 -0.64
N THR A 111 -10.92 -5.16 -1.08
CA THR A 111 -11.76 -6.22 -0.48
C THR A 111 -11.35 -7.63 -0.92
N GLY A 112 -10.71 -7.75 -2.07
CA GLY A 112 -10.14 -9.00 -2.58
C GLY A 112 -8.65 -9.14 -2.31
N ASN A 113 -7.96 -9.84 -3.20
CA ASN A 113 -6.51 -9.97 -3.17
C ASN A 113 -5.84 -8.75 -3.82
N ALA A 114 -4.64 -8.42 -3.33
CA ALA A 114 -3.77 -7.45 -3.97
C ALA A 114 -2.47 -8.09 -4.44
N GLN A 115 -1.96 -7.65 -5.59
CA GLN A 115 -0.68 -8.08 -6.14
C GLN A 115 0.09 -6.89 -6.68
N ALA A 116 1.41 -6.83 -6.40
CA ALA A 116 2.34 -5.88 -7.00
C ALA A 116 3.68 -6.55 -7.30
N HIS A 117 4.49 -5.97 -8.19
CA HIS A 117 5.88 -6.39 -8.35
C HIS A 117 6.70 -5.90 -7.16
N ASN A 118 6.64 -4.62 -6.87
CA ASN A 118 7.22 -4.00 -5.69
C ASN A 118 6.16 -3.18 -4.94
N ALA A 119 6.33 -3.00 -3.63
CA ALA A 119 5.51 -2.11 -2.83
C ALA A 119 6.40 -1.35 -1.84
N VAL A 120 6.40 -0.02 -1.93
CA VAL A 120 7.06 0.90 -0.99
C VAL A 120 5.98 1.81 -0.43
N ILE A 121 5.62 1.64 0.82
CA ILE A 121 4.45 2.28 1.45
C ILE A 121 4.85 3.00 2.73
N GLY A 122 4.47 4.27 2.82
CA GLY A 122 4.75 5.16 3.95
C GLY A 122 3.53 5.37 4.86
N GLY A 123 3.20 6.62 5.16
CA GLY A 123 2.23 7.03 6.18
C GLY A 123 0.75 6.75 5.94
N GLN A 124 0.38 5.86 5.01
CA GLN A 124 -1.01 5.56 4.66
C GLN A 124 -1.49 4.26 5.29
N LEU A 125 -2.81 4.14 5.41
CA LEU A 125 -3.44 2.84 5.58
C LEU A 125 -3.49 2.12 4.23
N VAL A 126 -2.88 0.94 4.16
CA VAL A 126 -3.10 -0.05 3.11
C VAL A 126 -3.75 -1.27 3.75
N HIS A 127 -5.01 -1.54 3.38
CA HIS A 127 -5.80 -2.64 3.93
C HIS A 127 -6.19 -3.61 2.82
N VAL A 128 -5.81 -4.89 2.96
CA VAL A 128 -6.14 -5.96 2.01
C VAL A 128 -6.89 -7.06 2.75
N GLN A 129 -8.18 -7.25 2.46
CA GLN A 129 -8.97 -8.31 3.09
C GLN A 129 -8.58 -9.70 2.59
N GLY A 130 -8.15 -9.82 1.35
CA GLY A 130 -7.57 -11.05 0.83
C GLY A 130 -6.06 -11.16 1.10
N ALA A 131 -5.37 -11.93 0.26
CA ALA A 131 -3.93 -12.07 0.31
C ALA A 131 -3.23 -10.89 -0.39
N LEU A 132 -2.10 -10.45 0.18
CA LEU A 132 -1.15 -9.55 -0.47
C LEU A 132 0.03 -10.36 -1.01
N ARG A 133 0.28 -10.24 -2.31
CA ARG A 133 1.42 -10.86 -2.97
C ARG A 133 2.30 -9.79 -3.60
N VAL A 134 3.53 -9.67 -3.09
CA VAL A 134 4.56 -8.78 -3.64
C VAL A 134 5.66 -9.65 -4.21
N GLN A 135 5.94 -9.51 -5.51
CA GLN A 135 6.84 -10.42 -6.19
C GLN A 135 8.28 -10.29 -5.67
N ASP A 136 8.73 -9.06 -5.42
CA ASP A 136 10.10 -8.78 -5.05
C ASP A 136 10.19 -8.06 -3.69
N LEU A 137 10.09 -6.75 -3.62
CA LEU A 137 10.27 -5.94 -2.41
C LEU A 137 8.96 -5.40 -1.87
N LEU A 138 8.66 -5.70 -0.61
CA LEU A 138 7.70 -4.97 0.21
C LEU A 138 8.47 -4.17 1.27
N TRP A 139 8.36 -2.86 1.24
CA TRP A 139 8.93 -2.00 2.26
C TRP A 139 7.86 -1.08 2.84
N GLY A 140 7.59 -1.26 4.14
CA GLY A 140 6.77 -0.38 4.95
C GLY A 140 7.67 0.51 5.80
N HIS A 141 7.49 1.82 5.70
CA HIS A 141 8.30 2.79 6.45
C HIS A 141 7.42 3.92 7.00
N TYR A 142 7.86 4.57 8.04
CA TYR A 142 7.15 5.63 8.74
C TYR A 142 6.10 5.15 9.75
N ASN A 143 6.25 5.59 10.99
CA ASN A 143 5.51 5.13 12.17
C ASN A 143 4.00 5.49 12.19
N HIS A 144 3.49 6.27 11.26
CA HIS A 144 2.05 6.51 11.08
C HIS A 144 1.46 5.65 9.95
N GLY A 145 2.29 4.90 9.24
CA GLY A 145 1.83 3.98 8.19
C GLY A 145 1.28 2.68 8.77
N GLU A 146 0.33 2.10 8.07
CA GLU A 146 -0.30 0.86 8.50
C GLU A 146 -0.57 -0.07 7.33
N LEU A 147 -0.08 -1.31 7.40
CA LEU A 147 -0.44 -2.39 6.50
C LEU A 147 -1.23 -3.46 7.23
N ARG A 148 -2.47 -3.70 6.81
CA ARG A 148 -3.32 -4.80 7.28
C ARG A 148 -3.60 -5.79 6.18
N VAL A 149 -3.33 -7.07 6.42
CA VAL A 149 -3.58 -8.16 5.45
C VAL A 149 -4.25 -9.33 6.15
N HIS A 150 -5.44 -9.73 5.70
CA HIS A 150 -6.19 -10.82 6.34
C HIS A 150 -5.92 -12.19 5.72
N GLY A 151 -5.73 -12.26 4.40
CA GLY A 151 -5.55 -13.53 3.68
C GLY A 151 -4.12 -14.06 3.64
N GLY A 152 -3.16 -13.32 4.22
CA GLY A 152 -1.75 -13.68 4.27
C GLY A 152 -0.85 -12.86 3.33
N LEU A 153 0.44 -12.87 3.64
CA LEU A 153 1.48 -12.13 2.94
C LEU A 153 2.43 -13.08 2.23
N GLN A 154 2.73 -12.79 0.97
CA GLN A 154 3.82 -13.41 0.23
C GLN A 154 4.72 -12.33 -0.36
N ALA A 155 6.04 -12.40 -0.05
CA ALA A 155 7.04 -11.52 -0.64
C ALA A 155 8.39 -12.23 -0.71
N ARG A 156 9.27 -11.82 -1.64
CA ARG A 156 10.66 -12.26 -1.60
C ARG A 156 11.40 -11.55 -0.47
N VAL A 157 11.29 -10.24 -0.41
CA VAL A 157 11.89 -9.39 0.61
C VAL A 157 10.80 -8.56 1.27
N ALA A 158 10.75 -8.52 2.60
CA ALA A 158 9.90 -7.61 3.34
C ALA A 158 10.72 -6.85 4.38
N LEU A 159 10.64 -5.53 4.31
CA LEU A 159 11.31 -4.59 5.23
C LEU A 159 10.25 -3.76 5.93
N PHE A 160 10.29 -3.69 7.26
CA PHE A 160 9.43 -2.81 8.04
C PHE A 160 10.32 -2.01 9.00
N THR A 161 10.44 -0.73 8.70
CA THR A 161 11.35 0.20 9.38
C THR A 161 10.59 1.36 9.98
N ASP A 162 11.24 2.12 10.85
CA ASP A 162 10.67 3.33 11.45
C ASP A 162 9.35 3.08 12.20
N GLU A 163 9.30 1.97 12.97
CA GLU A 163 8.14 1.55 13.76
C GLU A 163 6.84 1.39 12.94
N TYR A 164 6.94 1.00 11.66
CA TYR A 164 5.81 0.79 10.77
C TYR A 164 4.80 -0.20 11.33
N HIS A 165 3.51 0.13 11.30
CA HIS A 165 2.45 -0.71 11.85
C HIS A 165 2.07 -1.83 10.87
N LEU A 166 2.37 -3.07 11.25
CA LEU A 166 2.08 -4.25 10.46
C LEU A 166 1.11 -5.20 11.16
N HIS A 167 0.05 -5.60 10.47
CA HIS A 167 -0.90 -6.60 10.95
C HIS A 167 -1.20 -7.63 9.86
N ILE A 168 -0.71 -8.86 10.03
CA ILE A 168 -0.97 -9.99 9.13
C ILE A 168 -1.75 -11.06 9.90
N ALA A 169 -3.00 -11.32 9.48
CA ALA A 169 -3.83 -12.34 10.13
C ALA A 169 -3.65 -13.75 9.53
N GLY A 170 -3.21 -13.82 8.27
CA GLY A 170 -2.98 -15.08 7.55
C GLY A 170 -1.53 -15.55 7.58
N PRO A 171 -1.20 -16.59 6.80
CA PRO A 171 0.18 -17.09 6.71
C PRO A 171 1.13 -16.07 6.09
N GLU A 172 2.33 -15.99 6.64
CA GLU A 172 3.43 -15.19 6.09
C GLU A 172 4.42 -16.11 5.37
N GLN A 173 4.68 -15.82 4.10
CA GLN A 173 5.65 -16.52 3.25
C GLN A 173 6.63 -15.48 2.69
N VAL A 174 7.65 -15.17 3.48
CA VAL A 174 8.66 -14.17 3.16
C VAL A 174 10.03 -14.86 3.20
N GLU A 175 10.82 -14.74 2.13
CA GLU A 175 12.16 -15.34 2.08
C GLU A 175 13.15 -14.57 2.95
N PHE A 176 13.07 -13.25 2.93
CA PHE A 176 13.88 -12.36 3.75
C PHE A 176 13.00 -11.33 4.44
N LEU A 177 12.97 -11.35 5.79
CA LEU A 177 12.17 -10.44 6.60
C LEU A 177 13.06 -9.62 7.54
N LEU A 178 12.97 -8.31 7.46
CA LEU A 178 13.40 -7.37 8.48
C LEU A 178 12.17 -6.67 9.07
N ASP A 179 12.03 -6.72 10.38
CA ASP A 179 10.97 -6.03 11.10
C ASP A 179 11.56 -5.44 12.38
N GLU A 180 11.63 -4.12 12.47
CA GLU A 180 12.25 -3.44 13.62
C GLU A 180 11.41 -3.56 14.90
N VAL A 181 10.11 -3.84 14.78
CA VAL A 181 9.19 -3.92 15.93
C VAL A 181 9.01 -5.36 16.41
N ARG A 182 8.86 -6.30 15.48
CA ARG A 182 8.69 -7.71 15.82
C ARG A 182 10.05 -8.42 15.88
N PRO A 183 10.42 -9.03 17.01
CA PRO A 183 11.62 -9.84 17.06
C PRO A 183 11.49 -11.04 16.12
N VAL A 184 12.28 -11.07 15.07
CA VAL A 184 12.33 -12.19 14.13
C VAL A 184 13.47 -13.12 14.55
N PRO A 185 13.19 -14.40 14.92
CA PRO A 185 14.18 -15.31 15.54
C PRO A 185 15.43 -15.58 14.70
N HIS A 186 15.43 -15.27 13.41
CA HIS A 186 16.49 -15.65 12.47
C HIS A 186 17.31 -14.47 11.91
N LEU A 187 17.07 -13.25 12.37
CA LEU A 187 17.76 -12.05 11.88
C LEU A 187 18.80 -11.52 12.86
N ALA A 188 19.54 -12.40 13.49
CA ALA A 188 20.48 -12.02 14.55
C ALA A 188 21.63 -11.13 14.05
N GLU A 189 22.02 -11.17 12.79
CA GLU A 189 23.05 -10.29 12.21
C GLU A 189 22.94 -10.27 10.69
N PHE A 190 22.72 -9.12 10.10
CA PHE A 190 22.86 -8.93 8.66
C PHE A 190 24.35 -8.99 8.30
N SER A 191 24.81 -10.13 7.85
CA SER A 191 26.14 -10.21 7.24
C SER A 191 26.12 -9.57 5.85
N CYS A 192 27.25 -9.03 5.39
CA CYS A 192 27.40 -8.55 4.02
C CYS A 192 27.04 -9.61 2.98
N GLU A 193 27.18 -10.90 3.32
CA GLU A 193 26.81 -12.02 2.49
C GLU A 193 25.28 -12.11 2.30
N VAL A 194 24.51 -11.92 3.36
CA VAL A 194 23.03 -11.89 3.32
C VAL A 194 22.56 -10.67 2.53
N LEU A 195 23.09 -9.49 2.79
CA LEU A 195 22.75 -8.28 2.05
C LEU A 195 23.10 -8.43 0.56
N GLY A 196 24.25 -9.00 0.23
CA GLY A 196 24.65 -9.26 -1.15
C GLY A 196 23.80 -10.31 -1.88
N ALA A 197 23.12 -11.21 -1.14
CA ALA A 197 22.17 -12.16 -1.72
C ALA A 197 20.80 -11.55 -2.00
N VAL A 198 20.44 -10.49 -1.27
CA VAL A 198 19.10 -9.85 -1.33
C VAL A 198 19.10 -8.61 -2.20
N PHE A 199 20.13 -7.78 -2.09
CA PHE A 199 20.24 -6.50 -2.78
C PHE A 199 21.29 -6.53 -3.88
N ALA A 200 21.08 -5.76 -4.93
CA ALA A 200 22.08 -5.60 -5.98
C ALA A 200 23.37 -4.95 -5.42
N PRO A 201 24.55 -5.27 -5.98
CA PRO A 201 25.83 -4.73 -5.48
C PRO A 201 25.89 -3.22 -5.38
N GLU A 202 25.12 -2.52 -6.21
CA GLU A 202 25.03 -1.06 -6.23
C GLU A 202 24.29 -0.50 -5.00
N CYS A 203 23.46 -1.33 -4.34
CA CYS A 203 22.71 -0.95 -3.17
C CYS A 203 23.51 -1.08 -1.87
N HIS A 204 24.70 -1.71 -1.90
CA HIS A 204 25.58 -1.79 -0.74
C HIS A 204 26.98 -1.33 -1.13
N ASN A 205 27.47 -0.29 -0.50
CA ASN A 205 28.87 0.11 -0.64
C ASN A 205 29.72 -0.98 0.03
N GLY A 206 30.42 -1.76 -0.78
CA GLY A 206 31.17 -2.97 -0.38
C GLY A 206 32.33 -2.78 0.61
N ALA A 207 32.34 -1.73 1.38
CA ALA A 207 33.29 -1.50 2.45
C ALA A 207 32.54 -1.19 3.75
N ASP A 208 32.79 -2.03 4.74
CA ASP A 208 32.41 -1.81 6.13
C ASP A 208 30.90 -1.73 6.42
N ALA A 209 30.20 -2.84 6.27
CA ALA A 209 28.97 -3.06 7.02
C ALA A 209 29.28 -3.24 8.52
N GLY A 210 29.82 -2.20 9.12
CA GLY A 210 29.70 -1.94 10.54
C GLY A 210 28.27 -1.60 10.88
N GLU A 211 27.93 -1.49 12.15
CA GLU A 211 26.58 -1.27 12.72
C GLU A 211 25.66 -0.23 12.02
N ASN A 212 26.13 0.47 11.00
CA ASN A 212 25.41 1.49 10.23
C ASN A 212 25.14 1.09 8.77
N GLY A 213 25.42 -0.14 8.35
CA GLY A 213 25.32 -0.52 6.92
C GLY A 213 23.90 -0.41 6.36
N LEU A 214 22.90 -0.74 7.15
CA LEU A 214 21.49 -0.64 6.72
C LEU A 214 20.99 0.82 6.68
N ALA A 215 21.39 1.65 7.63
CA ALA A 215 21.02 3.07 7.68
C ALA A 215 21.59 3.89 6.50
N ALA A 216 22.65 3.38 5.85
CA ALA A 216 23.23 4.00 4.65
C ALA A 216 22.56 3.53 3.34
N MET A 217 21.65 2.54 3.42
CA MET A 217 20.91 1.97 2.28
C MET A 217 19.46 2.47 2.21
N LEU A 218 18.99 3.08 3.28
CA LEU A 218 17.66 3.71 3.44
C LEU A 218 17.80 5.23 3.37
#